data_f529e33dbcee70ee2bc20a73af4719c3
#
_entry.id   f529e33dbcee70ee2bc20a73af4719c3
#
_cell.length_a   1.000
_cell.length_b   1.000
_cell.length_c   1.000
_cell.angle_alpha   90.00
_cell.angle_beta   90.00
_cell.angle_gamma   90.00
#
_symmetry.space_group_name_H-M   'P 1'
#
loop_
_entity.id
_entity.type
_entity.pdbx_description
1 polymer ?
#
loop_
_entity_poly.entity_id
_entity_poly.type
_entity_poly.pdbx_seq_one_letter_code
_entity_poly.pdbx_strand_id
1 'polypeptide(L)'
;SILPGETYQVEAALNNPTIEELRAAGTEYPKWVTDKYLQLPENFSQPIRSLALEITANAETPYDQAFAITQYLRTNIKYSPTIPTAPRGTDRLEWILFEHKQAYCVYYASAEILMLRTLGIPARMAVGFSQGTGTTPGEGFAGEVEEIEVNTFTVRKENAHAWPEVYFPGVGWVEFEPTGNQAPLDRPLAPREDDSPT
;
A
#
# COMPACT_ATOMS: atom_id res chain seq x y z
N SER A 1 -13.97 12.21 17.35
CA SER A 1 -13.87 10.89 18.01
C SER A 1 -15.24 10.25 18.00
N ILE A 2 -15.32 8.99 17.61
CA ILE A 2 -16.56 8.21 17.68
C ILE A 2 -16.60 7.55 19.07
N LEU A 3 -17.73 7.67 19.75
CA LEU A 3 -17.91 7.07 21.08
C LEU A 3 -18.36 5.61 20.97
N PRO A 4 -18.14 4.77 22.00
CA PRO A 4 -18.64 3.41 22.01
C PRO A 4 -20.15 3.36 21.80
N GLY A 5 -20.62 2.55 20.85
CA GLY A 5 -22.03 2.40 20.51
C GLY A 5 -22.57 3.40 19.49
N GLU A 6 -21.77 4.35 19.02
CA GLU A 6 -22.15 5.22 17.91
C GLU A 6 -21.99 4.52 16.57
N THR A 7 -22.90 4.81 15.64
CA THR A 7 -22.84 4.38 14.25
C THR A 7 -22.71 5.60 13.35
N TYR A 8 -22.02 5.44 12.24
CA TYR A 8 -21.90 6.45 11.20
C TYR A 8 -21.96 5.79 9.83
N GLN A 9 -22.37 6.57 8.84
CA GLN A 9 -22.40 6.15 7.44
C GLN A 9 -21.37 6.96 6.65
N VAL A 10 -20.67 6.29 5.76
CA VAL A 10 -19.70 6.91 4.83
C VAL A 10 -20.00 6.43 3.42
N GLU A 11 -20.09 7.38 2.51
CA GLU A 11 -20.08 7.11 1.08
C GLU A 11 -18.68 7.43 0.56
N ALA A 12 -18.07 6.47 -0.12
CA ALA A 12 -16.76 6.65 -0.72
C ALA A 12 -16.77 6.16 -2.17
N ALA A 13 -16.28 6.98 -3.08
CA ALA A 13 -15.96 6.54 -4.42
C ALA A 13 -14.62 5.80 -4.37
N LEU A 14 -14.66 4.50 -4.65
CA LEU A 14 -13.45 3.70 -4.73
C LEU A 14 -12.86 3.86 -6.14
N ASN A 15 -11.66 4.43 -6.19
CA ASN A 15 -10.90 4.47 -7.44
C ASN A 15 -10.20 3.12 -7.60
N ASN A 16 -10.60 2.34 -8.60
CA ASN A 16 -9.99 1.03 -8.91
C ASN A 16 -9.35 1.09 -10.31
N PRO A 17 -8.23 1.80 -10.46
CA PRO A 17 -7.58 1.95 -11.75
C PRO A 17 -7.01 0.61 -12.23
N THR A 18 -7.07 0.41 -13.53
CA THR A 18 -6.47 -0.73 -14.19
C THR A 18 -4.94 -0.62 -14.25
N ILE A 19 -4.28 -1.75 -14.46
CA ILE A 19 -2.81 -1.78 -14.65
C ILE A 19 -2.42 -0.95 -15.88
N GLU A 20 -3.19 -0.98 -16.96
CA GLU A 20 -2.93 -0.19 -18.17
C GLU A 20 -3.02 1.31 -17.91
N GLU A 21 -4.03 1.78 -17.18
CA GLU A 21 -4.15 3.18 -16.78
C GLU A 21 -2.98 3.65 -15.91
N LEU A 22 -2.55 2.83 -14.96
CA LEU A 22 -1.42 3.14 -14.10
C LEU A 22 -0.09 3.19 -14.86
N ARG A 23 0.12 2.30 -15.82
CA ARG A 23 1.29 2.33 -16.72
C ARG A 23 1.29 3.54 -17.63
N ALA A 24 0.11 3.96 -18.09
CA ALA A 24 -0.05 5.12 -18.98
C ALA A 24 0.02 6.48 -18.25
N ALA A 25 -0.08 6.52 -16.93
CA ALA A 25 -0.14 7.76 -16.14
C ALA A 25 1.09 8.66 -16.28
N GLY A 26 2.26 8.12 -16.63
CA GLY A 26 3.49 8.89 -16.83
C GLY A 26 4.09 9.45 -15.53
N THR A 27 4.89 10.52 -15.67
CA THR A 27 5.70 11.11 -14.57
C THR A 27 5.50 12.61 -14.39
N GLU A 28 4.48 13.20 -15.02
CA GLU A 28 4.19 14.65 -14.94
C GLU A 28 3.52 14.99 -13.60
N TYR A 29 4.28 14.88 -12.52
CA TYR A 29 3.78 15.11 -11.16
C TYR A 29 3.52 16.58 -10.87
N PRO A 30 2.36 16.93 -10.26
CA PRO A 30 2.12 18.29 -9.79
C PRO A 30 3.17 18.73 -8.75
N LYS A 31 3.57 20.00 -8.81
CA LYS A 31 4.59 20.55 -7.91
C LYS A 31 4.29 20.33 -6.41
N TRP A 32 3.02 20.46 -6.00
CA TRP A 32 2.64 20.23 -4.60
C TRP A 32 2.85 18.77 -4.16
N VAL A 33 2.83 17.81 -5.10
CA VAL A 33 3.11 16.39 -4.83
C VAL A 33 4.62 16.18 -4.67
N THR A 34 5.42 16.67 -5.62
CA THR A 34 6.88 16.51 -5.58
C THR A 34 7.51 17.19 -4.38
N ASP A 35 7.05 18.41 -4.03
CA ASP A 35 7.57 19.16 -2.88
C ASP A 35 7.37 18.42 -1.53
N LYS A 36 6.31 17.60 -1.42
CA LYS A 36 5.97 16.92 -0.15
C LYS A 36 6.33 15.45 -0.10
N TYR A 37 6.28 14.76 -1.23
CA TYR A 37 6.27 13.30 -1.22
C TYR A 37 7.48 12.65 -1.92
N LEU A 38 8.50 13.46 -2.26
CA LEU A 38 9.81 12.99 -2.71
C LEU A 38 10.93 13.19 -1.67
N GLN A 39 10.59 13.71 -0.48
CA GLN A 39 11.58 13.98 0.56
C GLN A 39 12.25 12.69 1.04
N LEU A 40 13.57 12.74 1.16
CA LEU A 40 14.40 11.71 1.75
C LEU A 40 15.20 12.31 2.91
N PRO A 41 15.56 11.53 3.95
CA PRO A 41 16.52 11.97 4.96
C PRO A 41 17.85 12.41 4.32
N GLU A 42 18.53 13.43 4.90
CA GLU A 42 19.79 13.94 4.38
C GLU A 42 20.87 12.84 4.19
N ASN A 43 20.95 11.93 5.15
CA ASN A 43 21.89 10.80 5.13
C ASN A 43 21.16 9.48 4.82
N PHE A 44 20.24 9.48 3.85
CA PHE A 44 19.54 8.26 3.51
C PHE A 44 20.48 7.18 2.97
N SER A 45 20.30 5.95 3.44
CA SER A 45 21.14 4.78 3.18
C SER A 45 21.44 4.58 1.69
N GLN A 46 22.73 4.56 1.34
CA GLN A 46 23.19 4.27 -0.01
C GLN A 46 22.92 2.81 -0.43
N PRO A 47 23.08 1.79 0.46
CA PRO A 47 22.65 0.43 0.16
C PRO A 47 21.18 0.32 -0.22
N ILE A 48 20.26 1.03 0.47
CA ILE A 48 18.83 1.01 0.12
C ILE A 48 18.58 1.66 -1.24
N ARG A 49 19.29 2.75 -1.58
CA ARG A 49 19.23 3.37 -2.92
C ARG A 49 19.65 2.40 -4.01
N SER A 50 20.77 1.72 -3.80
CA SER A 50 21.31 0.74 -4.75
C SER A 50 20.34 -0.43 -4.94
N LEU A 51 19.76 -0.93 -3.84
CA LEU A 51 18.76 -2.00 -3.88
C LEU A 51 17.49 -1.58 -4.67
N ALA A 52 17.00 -0.35 -4.48
CA ALA A 52 15.86 0.15 -5.23
C ALA A 52 16.12 0.15 -6.74
N LEU A 53 17.29 0.65 -7.16
CA LEU A 53 17.71 0.66 -8.56
C LEU A 53 17.88 -0.76 -9.13
N GLU A 54 18.44 -1.68 -8.36
CA GLU A 54 18.63 -3.08 -8.76
C GLU A 54 17.27 -3.78 -8.98
N ILE A 55 16.35 -3.66 -8.02
CA ILE A 55 15.03 -4.29 -8.10
C ILE A 55 14.25 -3.80 -9.33
N THR A 56 14.41 -2.52 -9.66
CA THR A 56 13.62 -1.85 -10.71
C THR A 56 14.33 -1.73 -12.06
N ALA A 57 15.49 -2.37 -12.22
CA ALA A 57 16.33 -2.23 -13.42
C ALA A 57 15.62 -2.59 -14.75
N ASN A 58 14.62 -3.48 -14.71
CA ASN A 58 13.84 -3.90 -15.86
C ASN A 58 12.38 -3.39 -15.83
N ALA A 59 12.05 -2.49 -14.92
CA ALA A 59 10.71 -1.94 -14.79
C ALA A 59 10.63 -0.59 -15.53
N GLU A 60 9.80 -0.52 -16.58
CA GLU A 60 9.77 0.62 -17.49
C GLU A 60 8.91 1.78 -16.99
N THR A 61 7.86 1.49 -16.21
CA THR A 61 6.90 2.51 -15.74
C THR A 61 6.93 2.67 -14.22
N PRO A 62 6.48 3.81 -13.68
CA PRO A 62 6.35 3.99 -12.22
C PRO A 62 5.51 2.89 -11.54
N TYR A 63 4.47 2.39 -12.23
CA TYR A 63 3.68 1.27 -11.73
C TYR A 63 4.51 -0.01 -11.64
N ASP A 64 5.23 -0.37 -12.71
CA ASP A 64 6.04 -1.59 -12.73
C ASP A 64 7.18 -1.51 -11.70
N GLN A 65 7.75 -0.33 -11.48
CA GLN A 65 8.75 -0.10 -10.44
C GLN A 65 8.17 -0.28 -9.03
N ALA A 66 6.99 0.30 -8.76
CA ALA A 66 6.31 0.12 -7.48
C ALA A 66 5.94 -1.35 -7.25
N PHE A 67 5.38 -2.00 -8.25
CA PHE A 67 5.03 -3.42 -8.19
C PHE A 67 6.26 -4.32 -7.94
N ALA A 68 7.39 -4.05 -8.60
CA ALA A 68 8.63 -4.80 -8.40
C ALA A 68 9.15 -4.68 -6.95
N ILE A 69 9.12 -3.47 -6.37
CA ILE A 69 9.51 -3.25 -4.97
C ILE A 69 8.53 -3.96 -4.02
N THR A 70 7.23 -3.84 -4.24
CA THR A 70 6.19 -4.57 -3.49
C THR A 70 6.49 -6.06 -3.47
N GLN A 71 6.72 -6.67 -4.64
CA GLN A 71 6.99 -8.11 -4.75
C GLN A 71 8.30 -8.50 -4.08
N TYR A 72 9.34 -7.68 -4.23
CA TYR A 72 10.61 -7.91 -3.54
C TYR A 72 10.43 -7.97 -2.02
N LEU A 73 9.73 -6.99 -1.43
CA LEU A 73 9.50 -6.93 0.01
C LEU A 73 8.67 -8.11 0.50
N ARG A 74 7.60 -8.47 -0.20
CA ARG A 74 6.75 -9.63 0.13
C ARG A 74 7.52 -10.95 0.12
N THR A 75 8.48 -11.08 -0.78
CA THR A 75 9.24 -12.33 -0.96
C THR A 75 10.44 -12.43 -0.03
N ASN A 76 11.13 -11.32 0.21
CA ASN A 76 12.43 -11.32 0.88
C ASN A 76 12.38 -10.95 2.37
N ILE A 77 11.28 -10.36 2.84
CA ILE A 77 11.10 -9.97 4.24
C ILE A 77 9.95 -10.78 4.83
N LYS A 78 10.22 -11.46 5.94
CA LYS A 78 9.20 -12.25 6.66
C LYS A 78 8.42 -11.35 7.60
N TYR A 79 7.10 -11.48 7.62
CA TYR A 79 6.28 -10.76 8.59
C TYR A 79 6.56 -11.26 10.03
N SER A 80 6.75 -10.31 10.93
CA SER A 80 6.82 -10.54 12.38
C SER A 80 6.18 -9.36 13.11
N PRO A 81 5.20 -9.58 13.99
CA PRO A 81 4.53 -8.50 14.74
C PRO A 81 5.48 -7.80 15.73
N THR A 82 6.59 -8.45 16.05
CA THR A 82 7.63 -7.94 16.96
C THR A 82 9.01 -8.17 16.34
N ILE A 83 9.87 -7.17 16.43
CA ILE A 83 11.27 -7.27 16.00
C ILE A 83 12.19 -6.77 17.12
N PRO A 84 13.38 -7.37 17.30
CA PRO A 84 14.32 -6.92 18.31
C PRO A 84 14.86 -5.51 18.03
N THR A 85 15.53 -4.93 19.00
CA THR A 85 16.22 -3.66 18.81
C THR A 85 17.40 -3.86 17.86
N ALA A 86 17.54 -3.00 16.86
CA ALA A 86 18.68 -3.00 15.96
C ALA A 86 20.00 -2.77 16.73
N PRO A 87 21.14 -3.28 16.25
CA PRO A 87 22.44 -2.99 16.83
C PRO A 87 22.71 -1.48 16.93
N ARG A 88 23.50 -1.07 17.93
CA ARG A 88 23.84 0.35 18.09
C ARG A 88 24.63 0.85 16.89
N GLY A 89 24.24 2.01 16.39
CA GLY A 89 24.96 2.67 15.27
C GLY A 89 24.56 2.16 13.88
N THR A 90 23.61 1.24 13.75
CA THR A 90 23.06 0.82 12.47
C THR A 90 21.75 1.57 12.15
N ASP A 91 21.55 1.90 10.89
CA ASP A 91 20.24 2.33 10.41
C ASP A 91 19.25 1.15 10.52
N ARG A 92 18.11 1.39 11.15
CA ARG A 92 17.16 0.34 11.46
C ARG A 92 16.54 -0.30 10.22
N LEU A 93 16.24 0.51 9.22
CA LEU A 93 15.62 0.03 7.98
C LEU A 93 16.64 -0.76 7.16
N GLU A 94 17.88 -0.29 7.08
CA GLU A 94 18.98 -1.00 6.43
C GLU A 94 19.21 -2.36 7.09
N TRP A 95 19.30 -2.40 8.42
CA TRP A 95 19.44 -3.65 9.17
C TRP A 95 18.29 -4.64 8.90
N ILE A 96 17.03 -4.14 8.85
CA ILE A 96 15.88 -4.98 8.51
C ILE A 96 16.00 -5.55 7.11
N LEU A 97 16.34 -4.71 6.13
CA LEU A 97 16.35 -5.10 4.72
C LEU A 97 17.50 -6.05 4.35
N PHE A 98 18.66 -5.95 5.02
CA PHE A 98 19.85 -6.70 4.60
C PHE A 98 20.22 -7.82 5.56
N GLU A 99 19.98 -7.66 6.86
CA GLU A 99 20.45 -8.61 7.88
C GLU A 99 19.29 -9.36 8.56
N HIS A 100 18.37 -8.65 9.20
CA HIS A 100 17.33 -9.26 10.04
C HIS A 100 16.24 -9.96 9.24
N LYS A 101 15.85 -9.40 8.09
CA LYS A 101 14.87 -9.97 7.16
C LYS A 101 13.47 -10.22 7.77
N GLN A 102 13.10 -9.50 8.84
CA GLN A 102 11.78 -9.58 9.46
C GLN A 102 11.29 -8.17 9.79
N ALA A 103 9.98 -7.93 9.56
CA ALA A 103 9.34 -6.64 9.77
C ALA A 103 7.84 -6.75 10.05
N TYR A 104 7.22 -5.68 10.56
CA TYR A 104 5.78 -5.47 10.55
C TYR A 104 5.42 -4.31 9.61
N CYS A 105 4.13 -4.11 9.37
CA CYS A 105 3.58 -3.26 8.29
C CYS A 105 4.26 -1.89 8.15
N VAL A 106 4.54 -1.17 9.25
CA VAL A 106 5.17 0.17 9.21
C VAL A 106 6.55 0.12 8.53
N TYR A 107 7.35 -0.93 8.73
CA TYR A 107 8.67 -1.04 8.09
C TYR A 107 8.57 -1.46 6.62
N TYR A 108 7.60 -2.30 6.27
CA TYR A 108 7.32 -2.60 4.87
C TYR A 108 6.93 -1.34 4.11
N ALA A 109 5.95 -0.58 4.63
CA ALA A 109 5.51 0.66 4.02
C ALA A 109 6.63 1.70 3.95
N SER A 110 7.43 1.87 5.02
CA SER A 110 8.57 2.79 5.03
C SER A 110 9.63 2.42 3.99
N ALA A 111 9.95 1.13 3.88
CA ALA A 111 10.93 0.65 2.90
C ALA A 111 10.49 0.96 1.47
N GLU A 112 9.27 0.60 1.11
CA GLU A 112 8.72 0.85 -0.23
C GLU A 112 8.66 2.35 -0.54
N ILE A 113 8.14 3.17 0.37
CA ILE A 113 8.05 4.63 0.19
C ILE A 113 9.43 5.24 -0.05
N LEU A 114 10.43 4.89 0.74
CA LEU A 114 11.76 5.47 0.62
C LEU A 114 12.50 4.99 -0.63
N MET A 115 12.29 3.73 -1.03
CA MET A 115 12.79 3.21 -2.30
C MET A 115 12.15 3.92 -3.50
N LEU A 116 10.82 4.10 -3.51
CA LEU A 116 10.10 4.82 -4.55
C LEU A 116 10.55 6.28 -4.66
N ARG A 117 10.70 6.98 -3.53
CA ARG A 117 11.20 8.35 -3.51
C ARG A 117 12.62 8.47 -4.07
N THR A 118 13.44 7.45 -3.89
CA THR A 118 14.80 7.38 -4.50
C THR A 118 14.71 7.34 -6.03
N LEU A 119 13.67 6.74 -6.58
CA LEU A 119 13.43 6.65 -8.02
C LEU A 119 12.69 7.89 -8.58
N GLY A 120 12.39 8.89 -7.73
CA GLY A 120 11.62 10.06 -8.13
C GLY A 120 10.11 9.82 -8.20
N ILE A 121 9.62 8.75 -7.61
CA ILE A 121 8.19 8.40 -7.58
C ILE A 121 7.60 8.87 -6.25
N PRO A 122 6.62 9.81 -6.26
CA PRO A 122 6.01 10.32 -5.05
C PRO A 122 5.20 9.25 -4.32
N ALA A 123 5.52 9.05 -3.05
CA ALA A 123 4.84 8.06 -2.23
C ALA A 123 4.63 8.58 -0.79
N ARG A 124 3.55 8.13 -0.15
CA ARG A 124 3.20 8.48 1.24
C ARG A 124 2.75 7.25 2.02
N MET A 125 2.79 7.35 3.35
CA MET A 125 2.25 6.33 4.24
C MET A 125 0.79 6.63 4.53
N ALA A 126 -0.07 5.64 4.34
CA ALA A 126 -1.41 5.59 4.89
C ALA A 126 -1.42 4.73 6.15
N VAL A 127 -2.27 5.10 7.11
CA VAL A 127 -2.47 4.36 8.35
C VAL A 127 -3.96 4.19 8.60
N GLY A 128 -4.36 3.02 9.05
CA GLY A 128 -5.76 2.69 9.28
C GLY A 128 -5.89 1.28 9.82
N PHE A 129 -6.81 0.53 9.24
CA PHE A 129 -7.08 -0.86 9.61
C PHE A 129 -7.20 -1.69 8.34
N SER A 130 -6.69 -2.91 8.36
CA SER A 130 -7.05 -3.92 7.36
C SER A 130 -8.51 -4.35 7.54
N GLN A 131 -9.08 -4.97 6.51
CA GLN A 131 -10.53 -5.26 6.44
C GLN A 131 -11.09 -6.07 7.63
N GLY A 132 -10.23 -6.73 8.39
CA GLY A 132 -10.67 -7.55 9.52
C GLY A 132 -11.28 -8.89 9.08
N THR A 133 -12.07 -9.50 9.97
CA THR A 133 -12.73 -10.79 9.71
C THR A 133 -14.13 -10.53 9.15
N GLY A 134 -14.37 -10.99 7.92
CA GLY A 134 -15.70 -10.98 7.32
C GLY A 134 -16.63 -11.97 8.07
N THR A 135 -17.84 -11.56 8.33
CA THR A 135 -18.94 -12.46 8.72
C THR A 135 -19.76 -12.69 7.45
N THR A 136 -19.99 -13.96 7.13
CA THR A 136 -21.00 -14.33 6.14
C THR A 136 -22.33 -13.65 6.52
N PRO A 137 -23.17 -13.18 5.58
CA PRO A 137 -24.47 -12.61 5.89
C PRO A 137 -25.22 -13.57 6.82
N GLY A 138 -25.42 -13.14 8.07
CA GLY A 138 -25.99 -13.98 9.10
C GLY A 138 -27.44 -14.29 8.81
N GLU A 139 -27.83 -15.53 8.98
CA GLU A 139 -29.17 -15.97 9.23
C GLU A 139 -29.83 -15.03 10.26
N GLY A 140 -30.76 -14.18 9.85
CA GLY A 140 -31.51 -13.42 10.81
C GLY A 140 -32.15 -12.09 10.40
N PHE A 141 -32.67 -11.97 9.17
CA PHE A 141 -33.77 -11.03 8.92
C PHE A 141 -34.68 -11.59 7.81
N ALA A 142 -35.73 -12.26 8.22
CA ALA A 142 -36.84 -12.63 7.34
C ALA A 142 -37.68 -11.36 7.08
N GLY A 143 -37.49 -10.74 5.96
CA GLY A 143 -38.32 -9.66 5.43
C GLY A 143 -37.98 -9.46 3.97
N GLU A 144 -39.00 -9.51 3.09
CA GLU A 144 -38.90 -9.34 1.65
C GLU A 144 -38.28 -7.95 1.28
N VAL A 145 -36.96 -7.90 1.14
CA VAL A 145 -36.24 -6.82 0.48
C VAL A 145 -35.21 -7.51 -0.42
N GLU A 146 -35.06 -7.05 -1.66
CA GLU A 146 -34.01 -7.49 -2.56
C GLU A 146 -32.67 -7.61 -1.79
N GLU A 147 -32.06 -8.81 -1.84
CA GLU A 147 -30.82 -9.14 -1.12
C GLU A 147 -29.71 -8.21 -1.57
N ILE A 148 -29.55 -7.09 -0.90
CA ILE A 148 -28.29 -6.36 -0.92
C ILE A 148 -27.35 -7.21 -0.06
N GLU A 149 -26.36 -7.87 -0.68
CA GLU A 149 -25.28 -8.55 0.04
C GLU A 149 -24.52 -7.52 0.88
N VAL A 150 -24.92 -7.35 2.12
CA VAL A 150 -24.23 -6.49 3.07
C VAL A 150 -23.05 -7.28 3.64
N ASN A 151 -21.86 -7.05 3.09
CA ASN A 151 -20.63 -7.59 3.65
C ASN A 151 -20.34 -6.90 4.99
N THR A 152 -20.48 -7.62 6.10
CA THR A 152 -20.15 -7.12 7.43
C THR A 152 -18.76 -7.59 7.84
N PHE A 153 -17.91 -6.64 8.26
CA PHE A 153 -16.57 -6.92 8.74
C PHE A 153 -16.40 -6.49 10.18
N THR A 154 -15.81 -7.36 11.00
CA THR A 154 -15.39 -7.00 12.36
C THR A 154 -13.94 -6.55 12.33
N VAL A 155 -13.72 -5.26 12.54
CA VAL A 155 -12.39 -4.65 12.62
C VAL A 155 -12.03 -4.49 14.10
N ARG A 156 -10.88 -5.03 14.49
CA ARG A 156 -10.36 -5.01 15.86
C ARG A 156 -9.05 -4.23 15.93
N LYS A 157 -8.58 -3.97 17.15
CA LYS A 157 -7.30 -3.27 17.38
C LYS A 157 -6.11 -3.94 16.70
N GLU A 158 -6.09 -5.25 16.65
CA GLU A 158 -5.06 -6.06 15.97
C GLU A 158 -5.07 -5.92 14.44
N ASN A 159 -6.13 -5.38 13.86
CA ASN A 159 -6.20 -5.05 12.44
C ASN A 159 -5.57 -3.70 12.09
N ALA A 160 -5.01 -2.97 13.09
CA ALA A 160 -4.28 -1.74 12.81
C ALA A 160 -3.18 -2.00 11.77
N HIS A 161 -3.14 -1.18 10.73
CA HIS A 161 -2.30 -1.41 9.56
C HIS A 161 -1.73 -0.11 8.98
N ALA A 162 -0.60 -0.25 8.27
CA ALA A 162 0.03 0.83 7.52
C ALA A 162 0.47 0.31 6.16
N TRP A 163 0.22 1.10 5.12
CA TRP A 163 0.56 0.76 3.73
C TRP A 163 1.08 1.97 2.97
N PRO A 164 1.82 1.79 1.87
CA PRO A 164 2.21 2.87 0.98
C PRO A 164 1.08 3.23 0.02
N GLU A 165 0.96 4.52 -0.28
CA GLU A 165 0.21 5.03 -1.42
C GLU A 165 1.17 5.74 -2.36
N VAL A 166 1.04 5.46 -3.65
CA VAL A 166 1.86 6.01 -4.74
C VAL A 166 1.00 6.96 -5.57
N TYR A 167 1.54 8.11 -5.95
CA TYR A 167 0.81 9.06 -6.75
C TYR A 167 1.00 8.80 -8.24
N PHE A 168 -0.11 8.72 -8.97
CA PHE A 168 -0.13 8.60 -10.43
C PHE A 168 -0.83 9.83 -11.03
N PRO A 169 -0.17 10.58 -11.95
CA PRO A 169 -0.79 11.70 -12.64
C PRO A 169 -2.11 11.31 -13.31
N GLY A 170 -3.14 12.15 -13.14
CA GLY A 170 -4.49 11.87 -13.69
C GLY A 170 -5.33 10.87 -12.88
N VAL A 171 -4.70 10.00 -12.09
CA VAL A 171 -5.38 8.98 -11.26
C VAL A 171 -5.44 9.40 -9.78
N GLY A 172 -4.34 9.91 -9.25
CA GLY A 172 -4.21 10.29 -7.83
C GLY A 172 -3.43 9.27 -7.01
N TRP A 173 -3.78 9.14 -5.72
CA TRP A 173 -3.13 8.22 -4.78
C TRP A 173 -3.69 6.81 -4.92
N VAL A 174 -2.79 5.86 -5.10
CA VAL A 174 -3.10 4.44 -5.30
C VAL A 174 -2.33 3.62 -4.27
N GLU A 175 -3.03 2.77 -3.56
CA GLU A 175 -2.46 1.90 -2.52
C GLU A 175 -1.59 0.78 -3.10
N PHE A 176 -0.59 0.36 -2.34
CA PHE A 176 0.20 -0.86 -2.57
C PHE A 176 0.30 -1.64 -1.26
N GLU A 177 0.51 -2.97 -1.34
CA GLU A 177 0.56 -3.81 -0.15
C GLU A 177 1.81 -4.70 -0.14
N PRO A 178 2.92 -4.20 0.41
CA PRO A 178 4.16 -4.96 0.52
C PRO A 178 4.18 -5.96 1.67
N THR A 179 3.22 -5.90 2.60
CA THR A 179 3.24 -6.69 3.83
C THR A 179 2.93 -8.16 3.56
N GLY A 180 3.88 -9.04 3.84
CA GLY A 180 3.83 -10.44 3.42
C GLY A 180 2.69 -11.27 4.00
N ASN A 181 2.05 -10.85 5.11
CA ASN A 181 0.90 -11.53 5.71
C ASN A 181 -0.46 -10.95 5.32
N GLN A 182 -0.49 -9.88 4.52
CA GLN A 182 -1.72 -9.35 3.95
C GLN A 182 -2.00 -9.99 2.59
N ALA A 183 -3.26 -10.00 2.16
CA ALA A 183 -3.60 -10.42 0.80
C ALA A 183 -2.95 -9.47 -0.23
N PRO A 184 -2.44 -9.98 -1.35
CA PRO A 184 -2.00 -9.11 -2.43
C PRO A 184 -3.19 -8.35 -3.00
N LEU A 185 -2.94 -7.10 -3.45
CA LEU A 185 -3.95 -6.34 -4.16
C LEU A 185 -4.08 -6.88 -5.60
N ASP A 186 -5.29 -7.25 -5.97
CA ASP A 186 -5.63 -7.65 -7.33
C ASP A 186 -6.19 -6.43 -8.09
N ARG A 187 -5.63 -6.16 -9.27
CA ARG A 187 -6.04 -5.05 -10.14
C ARG A 187 -6.42 -5.59 -11.50
N PRO A 188 -7.51 -5.10 -12.10
CA PRO A 188 -7.85 -5.47 -13.47
C PRO A 188 -6.73 -5.03 -14.42
N LEU A 189 -6.45 -5.87 -15.43
CA LEU A 189 -5.42 -5.56 -16.42
C LEU A 189 -5.84 -4.37 -17.29
N ALA A 190 -7.07 -4.40 -17.79
CA ALA A 190 -7.68 -3.42 -18.67
C ALA A 190 -9.12 -3.10 -18.21
N PRO A 191 -9.70 -1.96 -18.62
CA PRO A 191 -11.10 -1.65 -18.36
C PRO A 191 -12.03 -2.75 -18.85
N ARG A 192 -13.12 -3.02 -18.11
CA ARG A 192 -14.17 -3.91 -18.61
C ARG A 192 -14.94 -3.18 -19.72
N GLU A 193 -15.37 -3.92 -20.75
CA GLU A 193 -16.13 -3.36 -21.90
C GLU A 193 -17.42 -2.67 -21.45
N ASP A 194 -17.97 -3.04 -20.27
CA ASP A 194 -19.22 -2.47 -19.72
C ASP A 194 -19.03 -1.12 -18.98
N ASP A 195 -17.81 -0.68 -18.74
CA ASP A 195 -17.50 0.56 -18.02
C ASP A 195 -17.46 1.81 -18.94
N SER A 196 -17.87 1.68 -20.21
CA SER A 196 -17.96 2.81 -21.13
C SER A 196 -19.11 3.75 -20.73
N PRO A 197 -18.88 5.05 -20.48
CA PRO A 197 -19.95 6.00 -20.18
C PRO A 197 -20.87 6.12 -21.41
N THR A 198 -22.15 5.78 -21.21
CA THR A 198 -23.24 6.00 -22.19
C THR A 198 -23.64 7.47 -22.25
#